data_2e68313dc4629ab7ce5f01518a61fefb
#
_entry.id   2e68313dc4629ab7ce5f01518a61fefb
#
_cell.length_a   1.000
_cell.length_b   1.000
_cell.length_c   1.000
_cell.angle_alpha   90.00
_cell.angle_beta   90.00
_cell.angle_gamma   90.00
#
_symmetry.space_group_name_H-M   'P 1'
#
loop_
_entity.id
_entity.type
_entity.pdbx_description
1 polymer ?
#
loop_
_entity_poly.entity_id
_entity_poly.type
_entity_poly.pdbx_seq_one_letter_code
_entity_poly.pdbx_strand_id
1 'polypeptide(L)'
;MFKGVLFDLDGVITDTAEFHYRAWKKLGDEIGIPLDRSFNEQLKGVSREDSLTLLLAHGKKEEQFSKTEFLELAKRKNDYYLEMIQSITPKDVFPGILELLKDLRANNIKIALASASKNGPFLLAKMGLESYFDAIADPAKVANGKPAPDIFLLAAKEIGLTPRDCIGIEDAKAGIAAI
;
A
#
# COMPACT_ATOMS: atom_id res chain seq x y z
N MET A 1 -13.72 23.56 -5.29
CA MET A 1 -12.52 23.41 -4.43
C MET A 1 -12.63 22.04 -3.78
N PHE A 2 -11.57 21.24 -3.77
CA PHE A 2 -11.57 19.92 -3.11
C PHE A 2 -11.68 20.07 -1.58
N LYS A 3 -12.23 19.04 -0.94
CA LYS A 3 -12.49 19.00 0.52
C LYS A 3 -11.74 17.87 1.20
N GLY A 4 -11.18 16.93 0.43
CA GLY A 4 -10.43 15.79 0.94
C GLY A 4 -9.24 15.43 0.08
N VAL A 5 -8.22 14.82 0.70
CA VAL A 5 -7.05 14.24 0.04
C VAL A 5 -6.91 12.79 0.48
N LEU A 6 -6.80 11.90 -0.51
CA LEU A 6 -6.70 10.46 -0.33
C LEU A 6 -5.26 10.05 -0.70
N PHE A 7 -4.49 9.65 0.29
CA PHE A 7 -3.08 9.31 0.12
C PHE A 7 -2.90 7.81 -0.05
N ASP A 8 -2.12 7.38 -1.04
CA ASP A 8 -1.40 6.12 -0.90
C ASP A 8 -0.29 6.27 0.14
N LEU A 9 0.38 5.17 0.47
CA LEU A 9 1.42 5.13 1.48
C LEU A 9 2.82 4.97 0.86
N ASP A 10 2.98 3.84 0.16
CA ASP A 10 4.28 3.38 -0.33
C ASP A 10 4.69 4.18 -1.57
N GLY A 11 5.78 4.94 -1.51
CA GLY A 11 6.18 5.83 -2.59
C GLY A 11 5.54 7.22 -2.56
N VAL A 12 4.57 7.46 -1.64
CA VAL A 12 3.89 8.75 -1.44
C VAL A 12 4.26 9.38 -0.09
N ILE A 13 4.08 8.66 1.01
CA ILE A 13 4.37 9.15 2.37
C ILE A 13 5.78 8.77 2.78
N THR A 14 6.22 7.58 2.41
CA THR A 14 7.54 7.02 2.74
C THR A 14 7.96 6.04 1.66
N ASP A 15 9.26 5.75 1.55
CA ASP A 15 9.77 4.73 0.62
C ASP A 15 9.90 3.37 1.32
N THR A 16 8.89 2.55 1.19
CA THR A 16 8.94 1.15 1.62
C THR A 16 9.11 0.16 0.45
N ALA A 17 9.23 0.67 -0.78
CA ALA A 17 9.32 -0.15 -1.99
C ALA A 17 10.51 -1.13 -1.93
N GLU A 18 11.66 -0.70 -1.40
CA GLU A 18 12.82 -1.55 -1.21
C GLU A 18 12.56 -2.70 -0.22
N PHE A 19 11.84 -2.44 0.88
CA PHE A 19 11.47 -3.49 1.84
C PHE A 19 10.49 -4.50 1.23
N HIS A 20 9.52 -4.01 0.43
CA HIS A 20 8.63 -4.87 -0.32
C HIS A 20 9.38 -5.76 -1.32
N TYR A 21 10.30 -5.16 -2.11
CA TYR A 21 11.13 -5.90 -3.05
C TYR A 21 11.95 -6.99 -2.36
N ARG A 22 12.66 -6.64 -1.28
CA ARG A 22 13.50 -7.60 -0.54
C ARG A 22 12.69 -8.74 0.08
N ALA A 23 11.50 -8.45 0.61
CA ALA A 23 10.62 -9.47 1.16
C ALA A 23 10.06 -10.40 0.07
N TRP A 24 9.66 -9.87 -1.09
CA TRP A 24 9.25 -10.67 -2.24
C TRP A 24 10.40 -11.48 -2.84
N LYS A 25 11.57 -10.86 -2.96
CA LYS A 25 12.76 -11.56 -3.45
C LYS A 25 13.14 -12.73 -2.54
N LYS A 26 13.13 -12.53 -1.23
CA LYS A 26 13.42 -13.59 -0.26
C LYS A 26 12.44 -14.76 -0.40
N LEU A 27 11.13 -14.46 -0.48
CA LEU A 27 10.13 -15.50 -0.71
C LEU A 27 10.34 -16.20 -2.07
N GLY A 28 10.56 -15.42 -3.13
CA GLY A 28 10.81 -15.97 -4.47
C GLY A 28 12.00 -16.92 -4.50
N ASP A 29 13.12 -16.53 -3.90
CA ASP A 29 14.32 -17.37 -3.79
C ASP A 29 14.02 -18.70 -3.06
N GLU A 30 13.21 -18.68 -1.98
CA GLU A 30 12.81 -19.88 -1.22
C GLU A 30 11.95 -20.86 -2.04
N ILE A 31 11.06 -20.35 -2.87
CA ILE A 31 10.18 -21.18 -3.70
C ILE A 31 10.73 -21.40 -5.13
N GLY A 32 11.98 -20.99 -5.37
CA GLY A 32 12.66 -21.18 -6.65
C GLY A 32 12.09 -20.36 -7.79
N ILE A 33 11.64 -19.11 -7.50
CA ILE A 33 11.17 -18.11 -8.48
C ILE A 33 12.09 -16.90 -8.37
N PRO A 34 13.05 -16.70 -9.27
CA PRO A 34 13.90 -15.51 -9.24
C PRO A 34 13.08 -14.26 -9.52
N LEU A 35 13.26 -13.25 -8.68
CA LEU A 35 12.61 -11.95 -8.81
C LEU A 35 13.66 -10.88 -9.11
N ASP A 36 13.55 -10.24 -10.25
CA ASP A 36 14.34 -9.05 -10.58
C ASP A 36 13.56 -7.75 -10.32
N ARG A 37 14.27 -6.62 -10.42
CA ARG A 37 13.66 -5.30 -10.18
C ARG A 37 12.67 -4.91 -11.28
N SER A 38 12.85 -5.38 -12.51
CA SER A 38 11.95 -5.09 -13.62
C SER A 38 10.59 -5.73 -13.40
N PHE A 39 10.56 -7.00 -13.01
CA PHE A 39 9.31 -7.67 -12.67
C PHE A 39 8.65 -7.07 -11.42
N ASN A 40 9.46 -6.67 -10.42
CA ASN A 40 8.93 -6.05 -9.20
C ASN A 40 8.12 -4.78 -9.44
N GLU A 41 8.35 -4.04 -10.53
CA GLU A 41 7.53 -2.87 -10.89
C GLU A 41 6.06 -3.23 -11.11
N GLN A 42 5.76 -4.48 -11.49
CA GLN A 42 4.39 -4.96 -11.66
C GLN A 42 3.68 -5.25 -10.32
N LEU A 43 4.43 -5.37 -9.23
CA LEU A 43 3.91 -5.66 -7.89
C LEU A 43 3.63 -4.38 -7.09
N LYS A 44 4.08 -3.21 -7.56
CA LYS A 44 3.86 -1.93 -6.88
C LYS A 44 2.40 -1.51 -6.92
N GLY A 45 1.89 -1.05 -5.78
CA GLY A 45 0.50 -0.60 -5.64
C GLY A 45 -0.55 -1.72 -5.66
N VAL A 46 -0.13 -2.98 -5.78
CA VAL A 46 -0.99 -4.16 -5.88
C VAL A 46 -1.13 -4.84 -4.52
N SER A 47 -2.26 -5.49 -4.27
CA SER A 47 -2.47 -6.22 -3.01
C SER A 47 -1.45 -7.36 -2.84
N ARG A 48 -1.23 -7.80 -1.58
CA ARG A 48 -0.30 -8.90 -1.30
C ARG A 48 -0.71 -10.18 -1.99
N GLU A 49 -1.98 -10.49 -1.98
CA GLU A 49 -2.55 -11.69 -2.57
C GLU A 49 -2.42 -11.66 -4.10
N ASP A 50 -2.73 -10.55 -4.74
CA ASP A 50 -2.55 -10.38 -6.19
C ASP A 50 -1.07 -10.38 -6.57
N SER A 51 -0.20 -9.74 -5.78
CA SER A 51 1.25 -9.78 -5.99
C SER A 51 1.81 -11.21 -5.93
N LEU A 52 1.32 -12.05 -5.00
CA LEU A 52 1.72 -13.45 -4.93
C LEU A 52 1.22 -14.22 -6.16
N THR A 53 -0.01 -13.98 -6.61
CA THR A 53 -0.54 -14.58 -7.84
C THR A 53 0.34 -14.23 -9.04
N LEU A 54 0.73 -12.95 -9.20
CA LEU A 54 1.63 -12.52 -10.26
C LEU A 54 3.01 -13.19 -10.16
N LEU A 55 3.56 -13.32 -8.96
CA LEU A 55 4.85 -13.98 -8.72
C LEU A 55 4.80 -15.46 -9.11
N LEU A 56 3.75 -16.18 -8.70
CA LEU A 56 3.56 -17.59 -9.04
C LEU A 56 3.39 -17.77 -10.55
N ALA A 57 2.63 -16.90 -11.22
CA ALA A 57 2.47 -16.92 -12.68
C ALA A 57 3.81 -16.66 -13.38
N HIS A 58 4.62 -15.70 -12.91
CA HIS A 58 5.96 -15.45 -13.43
C HIS A 58 6.85 -16.70 -13.34
N GLY A 59 6.75 -17.44 -12.24
CA GLY A 59 7.48 -18.69 -12.01
C GLY A 59 6.85 -19.92 -12.67
N LYS A 60 5.69 -19.81 -13.33
CA LYS A 60 4.88 -20.94 -13.84
C LYS A 60 4.55 -21.97 -12.78
N LYS A 61 4.15 -21.50 -11.60
CA LYS A 61 3.84 -22.31 -10.40
C LYS A 61 2.44 -22.07 -9.85
N GLU A 62 1.49 -21.56 -10.66
CA GLU A 62 0.14 -21.18 -10.25
C GLU A 62 -0.63 -22.34 -9.61
N GLU A 63 -0.43 -23.54 -10.14
CA GLU A 63 -1.13 -24.75 -9.68
C GLU A 63 -0.31 -25.58 -8.66
N GLN A 64 0.88 -25.12 -8.29
CA GLN A 64 1.78 -25.88 -7.43
C GLN A 64 1.39 -25.83 -5.95
N PHE A 65 0.64 -24.82 -5.54
CA PHE A 65 0.31 -24.56 -4.14
C PHE A 65 -1.20 -24.65 -3.93
N SER A 66 -1.61 -25.38 -2.89
CA SER A 66 -2.99 -25.36 -2.40
C SER A 66 -3.35 -23.97 -1.86
N LYS A 67 -4.66 -23.73 -1.66
CA LYS A 67 -5.14 -22.47 -1.06
C LYS A 67 -4.52 -22.20 0.32
N THR A 68 -4.31 -23.24 1.13
CA THR A 68 -3.68 -23.10 2.46
C THR A 68 -2.23 -22.68 2.32
N GLU A 69 -1.46 -23.34 1.47
CA GLU A 69 -0.05 -22.98 1.20
C GLU A 69 0.09 -21.59 0.62
N PHE A 70 -0.81 -21.17 -0.28
CA PHE A 70 -0.85 -19.80 -0.81
C PHE A 70 -0.98 -18.78 0.33
N LEU A 71 -1.90 -19.00 1.27
CA LEU A 71 -2.07 -18.09 2.41
C LEU A 71 -0.85 -18.09 3.34
N GLU A 72 -0.19 -19.23 3.52
CA GLU A 72 1.05 -19.35 4.29
C GLU A 72 2.20 -18.59 3.62
N LEU A 73 2.34 -18.69 2.30
CA LEU A 73 3.34 -17.92 1.53
C LEU A 73 3.10 -16.43 1.65
N ALA A 74 1.85 -15.98 1.48
CA ALA A 74 1.48 -14.59 1.64
C ALA A 74 1.78 -14.08 3.06
N LYS A 75 1.48 -14.89 4.09
CA LYS A 75 1.83 -14.58 5.48
C LYS A 75 3.34 -14.49 5.67
N ARG A 76 4.11 -15.47 5.19
CA ARG A 76 5.58 -15.54 5.31
C ARG A 76 6.24 -14.30 4.69
N LYS A 77 5.83 -13.91 3.48
CA LYS A 77 6.30 -12.65 2.87
C LYS A 77 6.01 -11.45 3.75
N ASN A 78 4.83 -11.40 4.36
CA ASN A 78 4.47 -10.31 5.26
C ASN A 78 5.34 -10.31 6.53
N ASP A 79 5.64 -11.46 7.09
CA ASP A 79 6.49 -11.55 8.27
C ASP A 79 7.90 -11.01 7.97
N TYR A 80 8.49 -11.32 6.80
CA TYR A 80 9.75 -10.73 6.35
C TYR A 80 9.69 -9.22 6.21
N TYR A 81 8.60 -8.73 5.63
CA TYR A 81 8.39 -7.29 5.50
C TYR A 81 8.25 -6.60 6.86
N LEU A 82 7.47 -7.18 7.78
CA LEU A 82 7.28 -6.65 9.14
C LEU A 82 8.60 -6.56 9.92
N GLU A 83 9.49 -7.54 9.78
CA GLU A 83 10.83 -7.48 10.39
C GLU A 83 11.63 -6.27 9.86
N MET A 84 11.59 -6.03 8.54
CA MET A 84 12.35 -4.96 7.91
C MET A 84 11.84 -3.57 8.30
N ILE A 85 10.53 -3.38 8.33
CA ILE A 85 9.91 -2.08 8.63
C ILE A 85 9.95 -1.70 10.12
N GLN A 86 10.47 -2.57 11.00
CA GLN A 86 10.72 -2.19 12.41
C GLN A 86 11.68 -1.01 12.54
N SER A 87 12.59 -0.84 11.58
CA SER A 87 13.56 0.25 11.55
C SER A 87 12.97 1.61 11.14
N ILE A 88 11.75 1.65 10.62
CA ILE A 88 11.10 2.89 10.19
C ILE A 88 10.84 3.81 11.38
N THR A 89 11.09 5.10 11.17
CA THR A 89 11.01 6.19 12.13
C THR A 89 10.36 7.43 11.49
N PRO A 90 10.05 8.49 12.23
CA PRO A 90 9.59 9.75 11.65
C PRO A 90 10.55 10.39 10.63
N LYS A 91 11.83 10.00 10.61
CA LYS A 91 12.83 10.52 9.66
C LYS A 91 12.68 9.92 8.26
N ASP A 92 11.93 8.84 8.13
CA ASP A 92 11.70 8.15 6.87
C ASP A 92 10.47 8.69 6.11
N VAL A 93 9.78 9.66 6.68
CA VAL A 93 8.72 10.42 6.00
C VAL A 93 9.36 11.27 4.91
N PHE A 94 8.79 11.23 3.70
CA PHE A 94 9.31 12.06 2.61
C PHE A 94 9.27 13.56 2.93
N PRO A 95 10.28 14.32 2.48
CA PRO A 95 10.32 15.77 2.67
C PRO A 95 9.04 16.44 2.15
N GLY A 96 8.48 17.35 2.96
CA GLY A 96 7.28 18.11 2.62
C GLY A 96 5.96 17.41 2.99
N ILE A 97 5.94 16.11 3.25
CA ILE A 97 4.68 15.41 3.61
C ILE A 97 4.12 15.89 4.95
N LEU A 98 4.95 16.01 5.98
CA LEU A 98 4.48 16.49 7.28
C LEU A 98 3.92 17.91 7.20
N GLU A 99 4.59 18.79 6.45
CA GLU A 99 4.14 20.16 6.21
C GLU A 99 2.80 20.16 5.45
N LEU A 100 2.68 19.36 4.38
CA LEU A 100 1.44 19.21 3.62
C LEU A 100 0.28 18.73 4.51
N LEU A 101 0.50 17.71 5.35
CA LEU A 101 -0.53 17.22 6.26
C LEU A 101 -1.00 18.30 7.25
N LYS A 102 -0.07 19.11 7.78
CA LYS A 102 -0.38 20.25 8.65
C LYS A 102 -1.20 21.32 7.93
N ASP A 103 -0.80 21.67 6.71
CA ASP A 103 -1.47 22.67 5.91
C ASP A 103 -2.90 22.24 5.52
N LEU A 104 -3.07 20.95 5.15
CA LEU A 104 -4.39 20.39 4.88
C LEU A 104 -5.30 20.49 6.11
N ARG A 105 -4.79 20.10 7.29
CA ARG A 105 -5.53 20.20 8.57
C ARG A 105 -5.88 21.64 8.92
N ALA A 106 -4.95 22.57 8.76
CA ALA A 106 -5.17 24.01 9.02
C ALA A 106 -6.26 24.61 8.13
N ASN A 107 -6.42 24.07 6.92
CA ASN A 107 -7.45 24.48 5.97
C ASN A 107 -8.75 23.66 6.04
N ASN A 108 -8.91 22.81 7.07
CA ASN A 108 -10.06 21.93 7.26
C ASN A 108 -10.28 20.96 6.08
N ILE A 109 -9.23 20.59 5.37
CA ILE A 109 -9.25 19.54 4.35
C ILE A 109 -9.13 18.18 5.04
N LYS A 110 -10.03 17.27 4.74
CA LYS A 110 -10.03 15.92 5.30
C LYS A 110 -8.95 15.05 4.66
N ILE A 111 -8.37 14.13 5.43
CA ILE A 111 -7.25 13.31 5.00
C ILE A 111 -7.57 11.85 5.26
N ALA A 112 -7.47 10.99 4.23
CA ALA A 112 -7.60 9.55 4.40
C ALA A 112 -6.44 8.79 3.75
N LEU A 113 -6.11 7.63 4.31
CA LEU A 113 -5.20 6.67 3.70
C LEU A 113 -5.99 5.72 2.80
N ALA A 114 -5.51 5.53 1.56
CA ALA A 114 -6.06 4.65 0.53
C ALA A 114 -4.99 3.70 0.00
N SER A 115 -4.35 2.95 0.91
CA SER A 115 -3.27 2.02 0.58
C SER A 115 -3.77 0.59 0.39
N ALA A 116 -3.16 -0.14 -0.54
CA ALA A 116 -3.35 -1.59 -0.69
C ALA A 116 -2.67 -2.40 0.44
N SER A 117 -1.83 -1.76 1.25
CA SER A 117 -1.10 -2.39 2.35
C SER A 117 -1.93 -2.47 3.62
N LYS A 118 -2.13 -3.68 4.14
CA LYS A 118 -2.73 -3.90 5.48
C LYS A 118 -1.84 -3.39 6.63
N ASN A 119 -0.59 -3.00 6.34
CA ASN A 119 0.36 -2.49 7.33
C ASN A 119 0.34 -0.95 7.44
N GLY A 120 -0.57 -0.27 6.73
CA GLY A 120 -0.72 1.19 6.75
C GLY A 120 -0.81 1.79 8.16
N PRO A 121 -1.73 1.30 9.03
CA PRO A 121 -1.85 1.82 10.41
C PRO A 121 -0.55 1.71 11.21
N PHE A 122 0.15 0.57 11.10
CA PHE A 122 1.43 0.34 11.77
C PHE A 122 2.50 1.33 11.31
N LEU A 123 2.61 1.57 10.00
CA LEU A 123 3.59 2.51 9.45
C LEU A 123 3.29 3.96 9.84
N LEU A 124 2.02 4.39 9.77
CA LEU A 124 1.63 5.73 10.21
C LEU A 124 1.95 5.95 11.69
N ALA A 125 1.69 4.96 12.56
CA ALA A 125 2.04 5.03 13.98
C ALA A 125 3.55 5.12 14.20
N LYS A 126 4.35 4.30 13.49
CA LYS A 126 5.83 4.35 13.54
C LYS A 126 6.40 5.71 13.12
N MET A 127 5.78 6.36 12.15
CA MET A 127 6.17 7.68 11.65
C MET A 127 5.57 8.84 12.44
N GLY A 128 4.67 8.58 13.40
CA GLY A 128 3.99 9.61 14.20
C GLY A 128 2.97 10.42 13.41
N LEU A 129 2.41 9.85 12.33
CA LEU A 129 1.49 10.53 11.43
C LEU A 129 0.01 10.16 11.63
N GLU A 130 -0.30 9.16 12.45
CA GLU A 130 -1.65 8.61 12.61
C GLU A 130 -2.70 9.68 12.92
N SER A 131 -2.38 10.65 13.80
CA SER A 131 -3.30 11.72 14.22
C SER A 131 -3.65 12.73 13.13
N TYR A 132 -2.96 12.74 12.00
CA TYR A 132 -3.29 13.60 10.86
C TYR A 132 -4.40 13.04 9.99
N PHE A 133 -4.66 11.73 10.03
CA PHE A 133 -5.63 11.06 9.19
C PHE A 133 -6.99 10.98 9.87
N ASP A 134 -8.03 11.40 9.13
CA ASP A 134 -9.43 11.28 9.58
C ASP A 134 -9.94 9.84 9.41
N ALA A 135 -9.38 9.07 8.44
CA ALA A 135 -9.67 7.67 8.22
C ALA A 135 -8.49 6.91 7.58
N ILE A 136 -8.45 5.61 7.79
CA ILE A 136 -7.53 4.67 7.14
C ILE A 136 -8.38 3.57 6.53
N ALA A 137 -8.56 3.60 5.21
CA ALA A 137 -9.36 2.61 4.51
C ALA A 137 -8.75 1.21 4.64
N ASP A 138 -9.55 0.26 5.11
CA ASP A 138 -9.11 -1.12 5.26
C ASP A 138 -9.19 -1.87 3.93
N PRO A 139 -8.05 -2.28 3.33
CA PRO A 139 -8.06 -2.99 2.06
C PRO A 139 -8.75 -4.37 2.12
N ALA A 140 -9.01 -4.91 3.31
CA ALA A 140 -9.79 -6.14 3.45
C ALA A 140 -11.30 -5.93 3.23
N LYS A 141 -11.79 -4.69 3.22
CA LYS A 141 -13.20 -4.35 3.02
C LYS A 141 -13.55 -4.03 1.57
N VAL A 142 -12.59 -4.06 0.66
CA VAL A 142 -12.85 -3.81 -0.78
C VAL A 142 -12.92 -5.12 -1.55
N ALA A 143 -13.73 -5.14 -2.60
CA ALA A 143 -13.89 -6.33 -3.44
C ALA A 143 -12.72 -6.50 -4.41
N ASN A 144 -12.20 -5.39 -4.95
CA ASN A 144 -11.15 -5.39 -5.95
C ASN A 144 -10.01 -4.48 -5.50
N GLY A 145 -8.75 -4.96 -5.64
CA GLY A 145 -7.55 -4.17 -5.44
C GLY A 145 -7.27 -3.22 -6.63
N LYS A 146 -6.33 -2.28 -6.44
CA LYS A 146 -5.82 -1.45 -7.53
C LYS A 146 -5.41 -2.34 -8.72
N PRO A 147 -5.78 -2.02 -9.95
CA PRO A 147 -6.23 -0.72 -10.48
C PRO A 147 -7.73 -0.43 -10.35
N ALA A 148 -8.53 -1.25 -9.66
CA ALA A 148 -9.90 -0.88 -9.37
C ALA A 148 -9.96 0.29 -8.37
N PRO A 149 -10.97 1.17 -8.46
CA PRO A 149 -11.07 2.39 -7.65
C PRO A 149 -11.52 2.14 -6.20
N ASP A 150 -11.84 0.90 -5.84
CA ASP A 150 -12.56 0.53 -4.63
C ASP A 150 -11.95 1.11 -3.35
N ILE A 151 -10.61 1.09 -3.21
CA ILE A 151 -9.95 1.59 -2.01
C ILE A 151 -10.06 3.12 -1.88
N PHE A 152 -9.97 3.86 -3.00
CA PHE A 152 -10.14 5.31 -3.00
C PHE A 152 -11.59 5.69 -2.74
N LEU A 153 -12.55 4.94 -3.31
CA LEU A 153 -13.99 5.13 -3.05
C LEU A 153 -14.31 4.88 -1.57
N LEU A 154 -13.74 3.82 -0.98
CA LEU A 154 -13.89 3.52 0.44
C LEU A 154 -13.30 4.64 1.31
N ALA A 155 -12.09 5.08 1.01
CA ALA A 155 -11.42 6.16 1.74
C ALA A 155 -12.25 7.48 1.72
N ALA A 156 -12.76 7.88 0.55
CA ALA A 156 -13.63 9.05 0.42
C ALA A 156 -14.90 8.90 1.26
N LYS A 157 -15.54 7.71 1.22
CA LYS A 157 -16.74 7.41 2.01
C LYS A 157 -16.49 7.49 3.51
N GLU A 158 -15.36 6.94 3.99
CA GLU A 158 -15.04 6.91 5.43
C GLU A 158 -14.78 8.30 6.02
N ILE A 159 -14.34 9.28 5.19
CA ILE A 159 -14.26 10.68 5.60
C ILE A 159 -15.53 11.50 5.31
N GLY A 160 -16.60 10.84 4.84
CA GLY A 160 -17.90 11.47 4.59
C GLY A 160 -17.92 12.39 3.37
N LEU A 161 -17.10 12.13 2.35
CA LEU A 161 -17.02 12.91 1.11
C LEU A 161 -17.40 12.08 -0.12
N THR A 162 -17.78 12.77 -1.19
CA THR A 162 -17.90 12.15 -2.51
C THR A 162 -16.55 12.11 -3.21
N PRO A 163 -16.29 11.15 -4.11
CA PRO A 163 -15.02 11.09 -4.85
C PRO A 163 -14.70 12.39 -5.60
N ARG A 164 -15.72 13.09 -6.11
CA ARG A 164 -15.56 14.37 -6.83
C ARG A 164 -15.07 15.52 -5.97
N ASP A 165 -15.22 15.42 -4.66
CA ASP A 165 -14.70 16.39 -3.69
C ASP A 165 -13.28 16.08 -3.23
N CYS A 166 -12.66 14.99 -3.73
CA CYS A 166 -11.37 14.49 -3.27
C CYS A 166 -10.30 14.57 -4.37
N ILE A 167 -9.04 14.64 -3.92
CA ILE A 167 -7.85 14.43 -4.74
C ILE A 167 -7.17 13.15 -4.26
N GLY A 168 -6.81 12.24 -5.19
CA GLY A 168 -5.94 11.11 -4.91
C GLY A 168 -4.47 11.47 -5.12
N ILE A 169 -3.57 10.93 -4.29
CA ILE A 169 -2.12 11.05 -4.46
C ILE A 169 -1.53 9.63 -4.50
N GLU A 170 -0.80 9.36 -5.57
CA GLU A 170 -0.33 8.01 -5.89
C GLU A 170 0.91 8.07 -6.79
N ASP A 171 1.83 7.08 -6.68
CA ASP A 171 3.05 6.99 -7.50
C ASP A 171 3.05 5.78 -8.45
N ALA A 172 2.33 4.71 -8.12
CA ALA A 172 2.30 3.48 -8.88
C ALA A 172 1.26 3.51 -10.02
N LYS A 173 1.58 2.86 -11.15
CA LYS A 173 0.68 2.79 -12.31
C LYS A 173 -0.71 2.23 -11.98
N ALA A 174 -0.77 1.17 -11.18
CA ALA A 174 -2.03 0.57 -10.77
C ALA A 174 -2.88 1.52 -9.92
N GLY A 175 -2.24 2.29 -9.03
CA GLY A 175 -2.93 3.25 -8.20
C GLY A 175 -3.38 4.50 -8.96
N ILE A 176 -2.55 5.01 -9.90
CA ILE A 176 -2.95 6.13 -10.78
C ILE A 176 -4.18 5.75 -11.62
N ALA A 177 -4.25 4.50 -12.08
CA ALA A 177 -5.42 4.02 -12.82
C ALA A 177 -6.67 3.84 -11.93
N ALA A 178 -6.50 3.76 -10.61
CA ALA A 178 -7.58 3.61 -9.62
C ALA A 178 -8.19 4.95 -9.17
N ILE A 179 -7.52 6.09 -9.39
CA ILE A 179 -8.00 7.45 -9.10
C ILE A 179 -8.95 7.92 -10.20
#